data_c160dd10a4200ac414e0ca6a2520c760
#
_entry.id   c160dd10a4200ac414e0ca6a2520c760
#
_cell.length_a   1.000
_cell.length_b   1.000
_cell.length_c   1.000
_cell.angle_alpha   90.00
_cell.angle_beta   90.00
_cell.angle_gamma   90.00
#
_symmetry.space_group_name_H-M   'P 1'
#
loop_
_entity.id
_entity.type
_entity.pdbx_description
1 polymer ?
#
loop_
_entity_poly.entity_id
_entity_poly.type
_entity_poly.pdbx_seq_one_letter_code
_entity_poly.pdbx_strand_id
1 'polypeptide(L)' 'MEINEKEAYCPYCGENISLLIDDTLLTQEYTEDCEVCCSPMIINVEINSDEEILVSTRRENE' A
#
# COMPACT_ATOMS: atom_id res chain seq x y z
N MET A 1 3.61 -18.78 2.23
CA MET A 1 3.56 -17.33 1.98
C MET A 1 2.79 -17.03 0.71
N GLU A 2 1.83 -16.16 0.79
CA GLU A 2 1.05 -15.76 -0.37
C GLU A 2 1.23 -14.27 -0.61
N ILE A 3 1.37 -13.91 -1.87
CA ILE A 3 1.49 -12.52 -2.28
C ILE A 3 0.21 -12.12 -2.99
N ASN A 4 -0.43 -11.09 -2.51
CA ASN A 4 -1.65 -10.55 -3.12
C ASN A 4 -1.34 -9.22 -3.78
N GLU A 5 -1.86 -9.03 -4.97
CA GLU A 5 -1.72 -7.75 -5.65
C GLU A 5 -2.93 -6.89 -5.33
N LYS A 6 -2.69 -5.70 -4.84
CA LYS A 6 -3.73 -4.74 -4.51
C LYS A 6 -3.45 -3.42 -5.20
N GLU A 7 -4.51 -2.72 -5.55
CA GLU A 7 -4.38 -1.42 -6.18
C GLU A 7 -4.62 -0.31 -5.17
N ALA A 8 -3.87 0.76 -5.30
CA ALA A 8 -4.01 1.92 -4.45
C ALA A 8 -3.71 3.17 -5.28
N TYR A 9 -4.05 4.33 -4.76
CA TYR A 9 -3.82 5.58 -5.45
C TYR A 9 -2.65 6.32 -4.82
N CYS A 10 -1.80 6.87 -5.68
CA CYS A 10 -0.69 7.69 -5.22
C CYS A 10 -1.24 8.97 -4.60
N PRO A 11 -0.82 9.33 -3.38
CA PRO A 11 -1.33 10.54 -2.72
C PRO A 11 -0.79 11.84 -3.31
N TYR A 12 0.18 11.74 -4.22
CA TYR A 12 0.76 12.91 -4.87
C TYR A 12 0.18 13.16 -6.25
N CYS A 13 0.20 12.15 -7.12
CA CYS A 13 -0.23 12.32 -8.51
C CYS A 13 -1.60 11.73 -8.80
N GLY A 14 -2.16 10.95 -7.87
CA GLY A 14 -3.49 10.37 -8.05
C GLY A 14 -3.57 9.18 -9.00
N GLU A 15 -2.44 8.70 -9.47
CA GLU A 15 -2.42 7.56 -10.36
C GLU A 15 -2.65 6.24 -9.62
N ASN A 16 -3.30 5.31 -10.30
CA ASN A 16 -3.54 3.98 -9.77
C ASN A 16 -2.23 3.18 -9.85
N ILE A 17 -1.82 2.59 -8.74
CA ILE A 17 -0.60 1.81 -8.66
C ILE A 17 -0.91 0.44 -8.08
N SER A 18 -0.11 -0.56 -8.45
CA SER A 18 -0.24 -1.93 -7.95
C SER A 18 0.81 -2.19 -6.88
N LEU A 19 0.37 -2.80 -5.80
CA LEU A 19 1.23 -3.11 -4.67
C LEU A 19 1.18 -4.62 -4.40
N LEU A 20 2.32 -5.20 -4.10
CA LEU A 20 2.39 -6.61 -3.72
C LEU A 20 2.35 -6.69 -2.20
N ILE A 21 1.33 -7.35 -1.70
CA ILE A 21 1.08 -7.42 -0.27
C ILE A 21 1.31 -8.85 0.22
N ASP A 22 2.11 -9.00 1.28
CA ASP A 22 2.33 -10.28 1.92
C ASP A 22 1.26 -10.46 2.99
N ASP A 23 0.39 -11.43 2.82
CA ASP A 23 -0.74 -11.64 3.73
C ASP A 23 -0.39 -12.47 4.97
N THR A 24 0.86 -12.77 5.17
CA THR A 24 1.30 -13.46 6.40
C THR A 24 1.39 -12.52 7.59
N LEU A 25 1.39 -11.21 7.35
CA LEU A 25 1.45 -10.20 8.39
C LEU A 25 0.11 -9.51 8.52
N LEU A 26 -0.37 -9.37 9.75
CA LEU A 26 -1.68 -8.74 10.01
C LEU A 26 -1.67 -7.23 9.76
N THR A 27 -0.55 -6.57 10.06
CA THR A 27 -0.40 -5.16 9.78
C THR A 27 0.99 -4.89 9.26
N GLN A 28 1.09 -3.97 8.32
CA GLN A 28 2.36 -3.59 7.72
C GLN A 28 2.35 -2.09 7.44
N GLU A 29 3.50 -1.46 7.62
CA GLU A 29 3.67 -0.07 7.24
C GLU A 29 5.06 0.06 6.66
N TYR A 30 5.16 0.60 5.46
CA TYR A 30 6.45 0.75 4.79
C TYR A 30 6.38 1.88 3.78
N THR A 31 7.54 2.28 3.27
CA THR A 31 7.64 3.36 2.29
C THR A 31 7.90 2.77 0.90
N GLU A 32 7.13 3.23 -0.08
CA GLU A 32 7.30 2.84 -1.47
C GLU A 32 7.32 4.09 -2.34
N ASP A 33 8.06 4.03 -3.43
CA ASP A 33 8.09 5.13 -4.39
C ASP A 33 6.97 4.93 -5.42
N CYS A 34 6.29 6.00 -5.75
CA CYS A 34 5.28 5.96 -6.81
C CYS A 34 5.97 5.70 -8.15
N GLU A 35 5.43 4.79 -8.95
CA GLU A 35 5.99 4.44 -10.24
C GLU A 35 5.86 5.57 -11.27
N VAL A 36 4.93 6.49 -11.04
CA VAL A 36 4.63 7.55 -12.00
C VAL A 36 5.38 8.83 -11.66
N CYS A 37 5.26 9.32 -10.44
CA CYS A 37 5.87 10.58 -10.04
C CYS A 37 7.14 10.40 -9.21
N CYS A 38 7.48 9.16 -8.87
CA CYS A 38 8.69 8.83 -8.12
C CYS A 38 8.78 9.48 -6.73
N SER A 39 7.64 9.83 -6.15
CA SER A 39 7.61 10.42 -4.81
C SER A 39 7.42 9.33 -3.76
N PRO A 40 8.08 9.44 -2.59
CA PRO A 40 7.94 8.44 -1.55
C PRO A 40 6.59 8.58 -0.86
N MET A 41 5.92 7.45 -0.66
CA MET A 41 4.63 7.42 0.01
C MET A 41 4.63 6.34 1.08
N ILE A 42 3.85 6.55 2.11
CA ILE A 42 3.72 5.58 3.19
C ILE A 42 2.56 4.64 2.86
N ILE A 43 2.85 3.36 2.85
CA ILE A 43 1.84 2.33 2.59
C ILE A 43 1.46 1.71 3.93
N ASN A 44 0.18 1.68 4.22
CA ASN A 44 -0.33 1.03 5.42
C ASN A 44 -1.26 -0.10 5.01
N VAL A 45 -1.00 -1.31 5.50
CA VAL A 45 -1.79 -2.50 5.17
C VAL A 45 -2.33 -3.10 6.47
N GLU A 46 -3.61 -3.40 6.47
CA GLU A 46 -4.25 -4.09 7.59
C GLU A 46 -5.04 -5.27 7.05
N ILE A 47 -4.98 -6.39 7.76
CA ILE A 47 -5.79 -7.56 7.45
C ILE A 47 -6.67 -7.81 8.66
N ASN A 48 -7.98 -7.72 8.46
CA ASN A 48 -8.92 -7.88 9.57
C ASN A 48 -9.29 -9.37 9.78
N SER A 49 -10.16 -9.63 10.75
CA SER A 49 -10.55 -10.99 11.10
C SER A 49 -11.31 -11.72 10.00
N ASP A 50 -11.84 -11.00 9.02
CA ASP A 50 -12.53 -11.57 7.88
C ASP A 50 -11.58 -11.82 6.71
N GLU A 51 -10.28 -11.70 6.95
CA GLU A 51 -9.23 -11.84 5.94
C GLU A 51 -9.33 -10.79 4.84
N GLU A 52 -9.97 -9.68 5.12
CA GLU A 52 -10.06 -8.58 4.18
C GLU A 52 -8.80 -7.73 4.28
N ILE A 53 -8.19 -7.46 3.15
CA ILE A 53 -6.96 -6.67 3.10
C ILE A 53 -7.30 -5.22 2.79
N LEU A 54 -6.96 -4.34 3.73
CA LEU A 54 -7.20 -2.92 3.62
C LEU A 54 -5.87 -2.21 3.40
N VAL A 55 -5.77 -1.49 2.30
CA VAL A 55 -4.55 -0.79 1.93
C VAL A 55 -4.83 0.70 1.85
N SER A 56 -3.98 1.49 2.48
CA SER A 56 -4.08 2.94 2.38
C SER A 56 -2.71 3.53 2.11
N THR A 57 -2.70 4.70 1.48
CA THR A 57 -1.47 5.41 1.16
C THR A 57 -1.58 6.84 1.68
N ARG A 58 -0.45 7.41 2.05
CA ARG A 58 -0.39 8.82 2.45
C ARG A 58 0.97 9.39 2.09
N ARG A 59 1.03 10.71 2.03
CA ARG A 59 2.28 11.38 1.76
C ARG A 59 3.21 11.29 2.97
N GLU A 60 4.49 11.21 2.71
CA GLU A 60 5.48 11.02 3.77
C GLU A 60 5.45 12.12 4.82
N ASN A 61 5.13 13.32 4.42
CA ASN A 61 5.16 14.46 5.33
C ASN A 61 3.77 14.91 5.82
N GLU A 62 2.81 14.02 5.80
CA GLU A 62 1.49 14.30 6.36
C GLU A 62 1.46 14.04 7.84
#